data_dcce398cfc8ca76740b53b9ab2a465c6
#
_entry.id   dcce398cfc8ca76740b53b9ab2a465c6
#
_cell.length_a   1.000
_cell.length_b   1.000
_cell.length_c   1.000
_cell.angle_alpha   90.00
_cell.angle_beta   90.00
_cell.angle_gamma   90.00
#
_symmetry.space_group_name_H-M   'P 1'
#
loop_
_entity.id
_entity.type
_entity.pdbx_description
1 polymer ?
#
loop_
_entity_poly.entity_id
_entity_poly.type
_entity_poly.pdbx_seq_one_letter_code
_entity_poly.pdbx_strand_id
1 'polypeptide(L)'
;MTLYEGPIFRVERRAGRDVVIHTPVAAVVAIDVDGKLNLVRQRRVPVDTSLLELPAGFIHEDEAPLEAARRELAEETGLHGGEWREVTTFFTSAGFTDERVHLYLATGLQRGAATPDENEELEVTRFPLTDVSRLIEEITDAKTLIGLLLLARDRNL
;
A
#
# COMPACT_ATOMS: atom_id res chain seq x y z
N MET A 1 -27.29 -10.21 2.68
CA MET A 1 -28.17 -9.22 1.97
C MET A 1 -27.32 -7.99 1.70
N THR A 2 -27.17 -7.61 0.44
CA THR A 2 -26.46 -6.38 0.02
C THR A 2 -27.31 -5.16 0.39
N LEU A 3 -26.70 -4.19 1.06
CA LEU A 3 -27.32 -2.90 1.45
C LEU A 3 -26.92 -1.76 0.53
N TYR A 4 -25.69 -1.82 0.01
CA TYR A 4 -25.13 -0.85 -0.92
C TYR A 4 -24.08 -1.52 -1.80
N GLU A 5 -23.98 -1.10 -3.04
CA GLU A 5 -22.94 -1.51 -3.97
C GLU A 5 -22.40 -0.31 -4.72
N GLY A 6 -21.12 -0.06 -4.58
CA GLY A 6 -20.36 1.02 -5.20
C GLY A 6 -19.17 0.51 -6.00
N PRO A 7 -18.43 1.41 -6.67
CA PRO A 7 -17.32 1.01 -7.54
C PRO A 7 -16.10 0.46 -6.78
N ILE A 8 -15.95 0.81 -5.49
CA ILE A 8 -14.76 0.46 -4.69
C ILE A 8 -15.10 -0.61 -3.65
N PHE A 9 -16.29 -0.55 -3.04
CA PHE A 9 -16.73 -1.47 -1.99
C PHE A 9 -18.24 -1.67 -2.03
N ARG A 10 -18.72 -2.73 -1.39
CA ARG A 10 -20.13 -2.94 -1.09
C ARG A 10 -20.36 -3.08 0.40
N VAL A 11 -21.59 -2.82 0.86
CA VAL A 11 -21.99 -3.05 2.25
C VAL A 11 -22.98 -4.20 2.28
N GLU A 12 -22.71 -5.18 3.11
CA GLU A 12 -23.56 -6.36 3.32
C GLU A 12 -24.05 -6.44 4.77
N ARG A 13 -25.27 -6.96 4.97
CA ARG A 13 -25.75 -7.38 6.27
C ARG A 13 -25.36 -8.84 6.52
N ARG A 14 -24.45 -9.09 7.47
CA ARG A 14 -23.99 -10.42 7.88
C ARG A 14 -24.23 -10.61 9.39
N ALA A 15 -24.98 -11.63 9.78
CA ALA A 15 -25.28 -11.91 11.20
C ALA A 15 -25.75 -10.69 12.01
N GLY A 16 -26.61 -9.85 11.39
CA GLY A 16 -27.16 -8.63 12.02
C GLY A 16 -26.21 -7.42 12.05
N ARG A 17 -25.02 -7.52 11.46
CA ARG A 17 -24.03 -6.44 11.40
C ARG A 17 -23.86 -5.96 9.98
N ASP A 18 -23.60 -4.67 9.80
CA ASP A 18 -23.22 -4.09 8.53
C ASP A 18 -21.70 -4.23 8.36
N VAL A 19 -21.31 -4.87 7.26
CA VAL A 19 -19.92 -5.18 6.94
C VAL A 19 -19.58 -4.55 5.60
N VAL A 20 -18.48 -3.80 5.55
CA VAL A 20 -17.88 -3.29 4.31
C VAL A 20 -17.06 -4.41 3.69
N ILE A 21 -17.45 -4.83 2.50
CA ILE A 21 -16.74 -5.82 1.70
C ILE A 21 -15.85 -5.07 0.72
N HIS A 22 -14.56 -5.31 0.79
CA HIS A 22 -13.56 -4.57 0.05
C HIS A 22 -12.61 -5.49 -0.72
N THR A 23 -12.16 -5.04 -1.90
CA THR A 23 -11.12 -5.74 -2.66
C THR A 23 -9.82 -5.76 -1.85
N PRO A 24 -9.12 -6.91 -1.76
CA PRO A 24 -7.81 -6.96 -1.11
C PRO A 24 -6.81 -6.02 -1.78
N VAL A 25 -5.82 -5.57 -1.00
CA VAL A 25 -4.79 -4.62 -1.42
C VAL A 25 -3.41 -5.26 -1.32
N ALA A 26 -2.54 -4.97 -2.27
CA ALA A 26 -1.11 -5.26 -2.19
C ALA A 26 -0.34 -3.96 -1.95
N ALA A 27 0.54 -3.93 -0.96
CA ALA A 27 1.36 -2.76 -0.61
C ALA A 27 2.84 -3.13 -0.56
N VAL A 28 3.72 -2.18 -0.86
CA VAL A 28 5.16 -2.43 -1.02
C VAL A 28 6.02 -1.46 -0.22
N VAL A 29 6.84 -1.98 0.68
CA VAL A 29 8.00 -1.25 1.19
C VAL A 29 9.08 -1.30 0.11
N ALA A 30 9.21 -0.22 -0.65
CA ALA A 30 9.98 -0.17 -1.90
C ALA A 30 11.33 0.52 -1.68
N ILE A 31 12.43 -0.25 -1.77
CA ILE A 31 13.79 0.25 -1.64
C ILE A 31 14.51 0.10 -2.99
N ASP A 32 14.94 1.21 -3.57
CA ASP A 32 15.61 1.24 -4.86
C ASP A 32 17.10 0.84 -4.79
N VAL A 33 17.76 0.76 -5.95
CA VAL A 33 19.17 0.40 -6.07
C VAL A 33 20.11 1.38 -5.36
N ASP A 34 19.66 2.63 -5.13
CA ASP A 34 20.41 3.64 -4.37
C ASP A 34 20.19 3.50 -2.84
N GLY A 35 19.43 2.49 -2.41
CA GLY A 35 19.08 2.26 -1.01
C GLY A 35 18.08 3.28 -0.44
N LYS A 36 17.27 3.92 -1.28
CA LYS A 36 16.25 4.87 -0.87
C LYS A 36 14.88 4.21 -0.75
N LEU A 37 14.16 4.53 0.33
CA LEU A 37 12.74 4.22 0.49
C LEU A 37 11.93 5.13 -0.42
N ASN A 38 11.03 4.54 -1.22
CA ASN A 38 10.15 5.27 -2.11
C ASN A 38 8.72 5.22 -1.55
N LEU A 39 8.14 6.39 -1.35
CA LEU A 39 6.76 6.59 -0.91
C LEU A 39 6.01 7.43 -1.94
N VAL A 40 4.69 7.35 -1.93
CA VAL A 40 3.79 8.14 -2.78
C VAL A 40 2.97 9.09 -1.92
N ARG A 41 2.78 10.32 -2.38
CA ARG A 41 1.85 11.28 -1.79
C ARG A 41 0.57 11.26 -2.60
N GLN A 42 -0.55 11.01 -1.93
CA GLN A 42 -1.86 10.89 -2.56
C GLN A 42 -2.92 11.65 -1.77
N ARG A 43 -3.81 12.37 -2.48
CA ARG A 43 -5.00 12.97 -1.89
C ARG A 43 -6.01 11.89 -1.53
N ARG A 44 -6.41 11.82 -0.26
CA ARG A 44 -7.42 10.88 0.25
C ARG A 44 -8.70 11.63 0.60
N VAL A 45 -9.69 11.52 -0.29
CA VAL A 45 -11.00 12.20 -0.15
C VAL A 45 -11.69 11.89 1.18
N PRO A 46 -11.74 10.64 1.69
CA PRO A 46 -12.45 10.33 2.94
C PRO A 46 -11.92 11.06 4.17
N VAL A 47 -10.65 11.44 4.19
CA VAL A 47 -10.00 12.15 5.30
C VAL A 47 -9.65 13.59 4.94
N ASP A 48 -10.00 14.01 3.72
CA ASP A 48 -9.83 15.36 3.17
C ASP A 48 -8.38 15.90 3.26
N THR A 49 -7.39 15.02 3.11
CA THR A 49 -5.97 15.40 3.19
C THR A 49 -5.10 14.57 2.26
N SER A 50 -3.88 15.08 1.98
CA SER A 50 -2.85 14.31 1.27
C SER A 50 -2.02 13.51 2.26
N LEU A 51 -1.94 12.21 2.06
CA LEU A 51 -1.15 11.30 2.89
C LEU A 51 0.12 10.87 2.16
N LEU A 52 1.17 10.61 2.93
CA LEU A 52 2.38 9.95 2.45
C LEU A 52 2.24 8.45 2.74
N GLU A 53 2.30 7.64 1.69
CA GLU A 53 1.91 6.23 1.76
C GLU A 53 2.92 5.32 1.06
N LEU A 54 2.91 4.03 1.41
CA LEU A 54 3.52 2.98 0.57
C LEU A 54 2.79 2.90 -0.77
N PRO A 55 3.49 2.65 -1.89
CA PRO A 55 2.86 2.26 -3.14
C PRO A 55 1.95 1.06 -2.90
N ALA A 56 0.69 1.15 -3.33
CA ALA A 56 -0.30 0.12 -3.06
C ALA A 56 -1.54 0.24 -3.94
N GLY A 57 -2.11 -0.89 -4.35
CA GLY A 57 -3.37 -0.90 -5.08
C GLY A 57 -4.12 -2.22 -4.98
N PHE A 58 -5.21 -2.33 -5.71
CA PHE A 58 -6.12 -3.47 -5.64
C PHE A 58 -5.53 -4.72 -6.29
N ILE A 59 -5.79 -5.86 -5.67
CA ILE A 59 -5.54 -7.17 -6.26
C ILE A 59 -6.74 -7.51 -7.13
N HIS A 60 -6.54 -7.64 -8.45
CA HIS A 60 -7.62 -7.97 -9.38
C HIS A 60 -8.08 -9.42 -9.21
N GLU A 61 -9.28 -9.73 -9.74
CA GLU A 61 -9.77 -11.10 -9.81
C GLU A 61 -8.77 -11.95 -10.62
N ASP A 62 -8.44 -13.14 -10.11
CA ASP A 62 -7.45 -14.06 -10.69
C ASP A 62 -5.98 -13.57 -10.70
N GLU A 63 -5.66 -12.45 -10.04
CA GLU A 63 -4.29 -11.95 -9.88
C GLU A 63 -3.67 -12.43 -8.57
N ALA A 64 -2.42 -12.95 -8.63
CA ALA A 64 -1.70 -13.29 -7.41
C ALA A 64 -1.27 -12.00 -6.66
N PRO A 65 -1.30 -11.97 -5.31
CA PRO A 65 -0.96 -10.78 -4.54
C PRO A 65 0.43 -10.19 -4.86
N LEU A 66 1.43 -11.03 -5.13
CA LEU A 66 2.77 -10.59 -5.52
C LEU A 66 2.77 -9.92 -6.90
N GLU A 67 1.98 -10.42 -7.85
CA GLU A 67 1.89 -9.83 -9.19
C GLU A 67 1.18 -8.47 -9.13
N ALA A 68 0.11 -8.35 -8.32
CA ALA A 68 -0.53 -7.08 -8.03
C ALA A 68 0.46 -6.07 -7.43
N ALA A 69 1.25 -6.50 -6.44
CA ALA A 69 2.27 -5.65 -5.82
C ALA A 69 3.30 -5.12 -6.83
N ARG A 70 3.74 -5.97 -7.76
CA ARG A 70 4.68 -5.59 -8.83
C ARG A 70 4.07 -4.63 -9.83
N ARG A 71 2.84 -4.89 -10.25
CA ARG A 71 2.09 -4.06 -11.19
C ARG A 71 1.86 -2.67 -10.62
N GLU A 72 1.26 -2.58 -9.42
CA GLU A 72 0.97 -1.30 -8.75
C GLU A 72 2.25 -0.48 -8.51
N LEU A 73 3.32 -1.12 -8.03
CA LEU A 73 4.60 -0.44 -7.85
C LEU A 73 5.13 0.16 -9.15
N ALA A 74 5.06 -0.59 -10.26
CA ALA A 74 5.53 -0.11 -11.56
C ALA A 74 4.65 1.01 -12.11
N GLU A 75 3.33 0.90 -11.98
CA GLU A 75 2.35 1.90 -12.43
C GLU A 75 2.53 3.22 -11.67
N GLU A 76 2.53 3.19 -10.34
CA GLU A 76 2.61 4.38 -9.49
C GLU A 76 4.00 5.04 -9.47
N THR A 77 5.08 4.25 -9.52
CA THR A 77 6.43 4.76 -9.26
C THR A 77 7.44 4.58 -10.39
N GLY A 78 7.14 3.72 -11.37
CA GLY A 78 8.08 3.27 -12.38
C GLY A 78 9.16 2.32 -11.87
N LEU A 79 9.13 1.89 -10.61
CA LEU A 79 10.09 0.96 -10.05
C LEU A 79 9.76 -0.48 -10.45
N HIS A 80 10.81 -1.28 -10.78
CA HIS A 80 10.65 -2.65 -11.21
C HIS A 80 11.87 -3.51 -10.84
N GLY A 81 11.76 -4.84 -11.07
CA GLY A 81 12.82 -5.80 -10.77
C GLY A 81 13.02 -6.03 -9.27
N GLY A 82 14.27 -6.16 -8.86
CA GLY A 82 14.63 -6.32 -7.47
C GLY A 82 14.31 -7.69 -6.87
N GLU A 83 14.60 -7.81 -5.58
CA GLU A 83 14.29 -8.99 -4.76
C GLU A 83 13.06 -8.72 -3.89
N TRP A 84 12.14 -9.70 -3.84
CA TRP A 84 10.85 -9.58 -3.20
C TRP A 84 10.66 -10.61 -2.09
N ARG A 85 10.09 -10.19 -0.97
CA ARG A 85 9.60 -11.10 0.06
C ARG A 85 8.28 -10.61 0.64
N GLU A 86 7.39 -11.52 0.96
CA GLU A 86 6.21 -11.22 1.77
C GLU A 86 6.64 -10.87 3.20
N VAL A 87 6.09 -9.80 3.75
CA VAL A 87 6.37 -9.35 5.12
C VAL A 87 5.29 -9.83 6.06
N THR A 88 4.04 -9.54 5.73
CA THR A 88 2.87 -9.94 6.52
C THR A 88 1.58 -9.70 5.73
N THR A 89 0.49 -10.27 6.23
CA THR A 89 -0.87 -9.96 5.78
C THR A 89 -1.70 -9.59 7.00
N PHE A 90 -2.51 -8.54 6.88
CA PHE A 90 -3.34 -8.05 7.98
C PHE A 90 -4.68 -7.48 7.49
N PHE A 91 -5.65 -7.37 8.40
CA PHE A 91 -6.90 -6.64 8.16
C PHE A 91 -6.74 -5.19 8.59
N THR A 92 -7.27 -4.25 7.80
CA THR A 92 -7.17 -2.81 8.12
C THR A 92 -8.07 -2.42 9.29
N SER A 93 -9.29 -2.98 9.35
CA SER A 93 -10.24 -2.72 10.44
C SER A 93 -11.25 -3.86 10.58
N ALA A 94 -10.82 -5.00 11.13
CA ALA A 94 -11.62 -6.23 11.26
C ALA A 94 -12.94 -6.06 12.05
N GLY A 95 -13.19 -4.91 12.66
CA GLY A 95 -14.44 -4.61 13.36
C GLY A 95 -15.62 -4.33 12.42
N PHE A 96 -15.38 -3.89 11.18
CA PHE A 96 -16.45 -3.55 10.23
C PHE A 96 -16.13 -3.81 8.75
N THR A 97 -14.88 -4.15 8.39
CA THR A 97 -14.50 -4.48 7.01
C THR A 97 -13.67 -5.75 6.94
N ASP A 98 -13.74 -6.44 5.81
CA ASP A 98 -12.88 -7.57 5.47
C ASP A 98 -11.68 -7.16 4.61
N GLU A 99 -11.41 -5.87 4.46
CA GLU A 99 -10.25 -5.37 3.73
C GLU A 99 -8.95 -5.97 4.27
N ARG A 100 -8.22 -6.62 3.38
CA ARG A 100 -6.96 -7.30 3.66
C ARG A 100 -5.83 -6.65 2.89
N VAL A 101 -4.72 -6.38 3.56
CA VAL A 101 -3.49 -5.88 2.94
C VAL A 101 -2.44 -6.98 2.94
N HIS A 102 -1.89 -7.29 1.75
CA HIS A 102 -0.70 -8.11 1.56
C HIS A 102 0.50 -7.18 1.45
N LEU A 103 1.38 -7.21 2.44
CA LEU A 103 2.54 -6.33 2.52
C LEU A 103 3.81 -7.05 2.08
N TYR A 104 4.51 -6.46 1.12
CA TYR A 104 5.78 -6.93 0.59
C TYR A 104 6.92 -5.97 0.92
N LEU A 105 8.14 -6.51 1.02
CA LEU A 105 9.38 -5.75 0.93
C LEU A 105 10.02 -6.06 -0.42
N ALA A 106 10.37 -5.02 -1.16
CA ALA A 106 11.14 -5.11 -2.39
C ALA A 106 12.41 -4.27 -2.28
N THR A 107 13.56 -4.85 -2.63
CA THR A 107 14.88 -4.20 -2.53
C THR A 107 15.64 -4.30 -3.85
N GLY A 108 16.56 -3.36 -4.10
CA GLY A 108 17.32 -3.33 -5.35
C GLY A 108 16.47 -2.99 -6.59
N LEU A 109 15.39 -2.25 -6.39
CA LEU A 109 14.46 -1.86 -7.44
C LEU A 109 15.12 -0.87 -8.42
N GLN A 110 14.92 -1.10 -9.72
CA GLN A 110 15.41 -0.24 -10.80
C GLN A 110 14.33 0.76 -11.21
N ARG A 111 14.77 1.91 -11.75
CA ARG A 111 13.88 2.96 -12.21
C ARG A 111 13.52 2.82 -13.67
N GLY A 112 12.25 2.98 -13.97
CA GLY A 112 11.68 3.11 -15.31
C GLY A 112 10.65 4.25 -15.36
N ALA A 113 9.84 4.25 -16.40
CA ALA A 113 8.73 5.20 -16.53
C ALA A 113 7.54 4.74 -15.69
N ALA A 114 6.97 5.64 -14.88
CA ALA A 114 5.68 5.43 -14.24
C ALA A 114 4.54 5.59 -15.25
N THR A 115 3.48 4.83 -15.07
CA THR A 115 2.26 4.91 -15.88
C THR A 115 1.02 4.87 -14.96
N PRO A 116 0.88 5.88 -14.06
CA PRO A 116 -0.26 5.93 -13.14
C PRO A 116 -1.57 6.05 -13.92
N ASP A 117 -2.67 5.62 -13.30
CA ASP A 117 -4.00 5.80 -13.87
C ASP A 117 -4.31 7.28 -14.09
N GLU A 118 -5.07 7.60 -15.16
CA GLU A 118 -5.37 8.99 -15.59
C GLU A 118 -6.01 9.86 -14.49
N ASN A 119 -6.60 9.24 -13.47
CA ASN A 119 -7.27 9.92 -12.35
C ASN A 119 -6.43 9.92 -11.06
N GLU A 120 -5.20 9.44 -11.09
CA GLU A 120 -4.31 9.38 -9.92
C GLU A 120 -3.27 10.49 -9.97
N GLU A 121 -3.46 11.49 -9.10
CA GLU A 121 -2.43 12.50 -8.84
C GLU A 121 -1.48 11.98 -7.76
N LEU A 122 -0.40 11.31 -8.19
CA LEU A 122 0.62 10.73 -7.32
C LEU A 122 1.93 11.48 -7.45
N GLU A 123 2.53 11.82 -6.31
CA GLU A 123 3.88 12.35 -6.22
C GLU A 123 4.81 11.34 -5.55
N VAL A 124 5.80 10.83 -6.28
CA VAL A 124 6.79 9.91 -5.72
C VAL A 124 7.88 10.69 -4.99
N THR A 125 8.09 10.36 -3.72
CA THR A 125 9.14 10.96 -2.88
C THR A 125 10.10 9.89 -2.38
N ARG A 126 11.40 10.18 -2.42
CA ARG A 126 12.49 9.28 -2.01
C ARG A 126 13.10 9.74 -0.69
N PHE A 127 13.25 8.80 0.25
CA PHE A 127 13.83 9.07 1.56
C PHE A 127 15.06 8.18 1.83
N PRO A 128 16.12 8.71 2.44
CA PRO A 128 17.16 7.86 2.98
C PRO A 128 16.58 6.97 4.10
N LEU A 129 17.10 5.77 4.27
CA LEU A 129 16.61 4.86 5.33
C LEU A 129 16.82 5.43 6.74
N THR A 130 17.76 6.36 6.92
CA THR A 130 17.96 7.08 8.19
C THR A 130 16.76 7.93 8.61
N ASP A 131 15.86 8.25 7.67
CA ASP A 131 14.65 9.05 7.95
C ASP A 131 13.49 8.18 8.45
N VAL A 132 13.60 6.85 8.44
CA VAL A 132 12.49 5.94 8.76
C VAL A 132 11.94 6.21 10.17
N SER A 133 12.81 6.42 11.17
CA SER A 133 12.36 6.71 12.54
C SER A 133 11.54 8.01 12.62
N ARG A 134 11.96 9.06 11.90
CA ARG A 134 11.19 10.32 11.80
C ARG A 134 9.87 10.14 11.05
N LEU A 135 9.89 9.40 9.94
CA LEU A 135 8.68 9.12 9.15
C LEU A 135 7.63 8.36 9.97
N ILE A 136 8.04 7.42 10.82
CA ILE A 136 7.13 6.68 11.71
C ILE A 136 6.36 7.64 12.64
N GLU A 137 6.97 8.74 13.09
CA GLU A 137 6.31 9.73 13.95
C GLU A 137 5.32 10.63 13.19
N GLU A 138 5.51 10.82 11.88
CA GLU A 138 4.72 11.73 11.04
C GLU A 138 3.58 11.03 10.27
N ILE A 139 3.73 9.73 9.97
CA ILE A 139 2.80 8.98 9.12
C ILE A 139 1.55 8.59 9.88
N THR A 140 0.39 8.81 9.25
CA THR A 140 -0.93 8.50 9.79
C THR A 140 -1.67 7.39 9.01
N ASP A 141 -1.14 6.96 7.87
CA ASP A 141 -1.67 5.82 7.11
C ASP A 141 -1.23 4.48 7.74
N ALA A 142 -2.19 3.63 8.07
CA ALA A 142 -1.97 2.40 8.84
C ALA A 142 -1.02 1.42 8.14
N LYS A 143 -1.24 1.12 6.85
CA LYS A 143 -0.40 0.15 6.11
C LYS A 143 1.05 0.63 6.01
N THR A 144 1.24 1.95 5.82
CA THR A 144 2.55 2.59 5.75
C THR A 144 3.26 2.55 7.10
N LEU A 145 2.56 2.91 8.17
CA LEU A 145 3.10 2.85 9.52
C LEU A 145 3.53 1.41 9.89
N ILE A 146 2.70 0.41 9.60
CA ILE A 146 3.04 -1.01 9.82
C ILE A 146 4.29 -1.40 9.03
N GLY A 147 4.35 -1.03 7.75
CA GLY A 147 5.49 -1.34 6.88
C GLY A 147 6.80 -0.74 7.37
N LEU A 148 6.77 0.54 7.79
CA LEU A 148 7.96 1.22 8.31
C LEU A 148 8.41 0.69 9.67
N LEU A 149 7.47 0.36 10.57
CA LEU A 149 7.79 -0.26 11.86
C LEU A 149 8.46 -1.63 11.68
N LEU A 150 7.96 -2.45 10.75
CA LEU A 150 8.55 -3.75 10.44
C LEU A 150 9.93 -3.60 9.77
N LEU A 151 10.09 -2.63 8.87
CA LEU A 151 11.37 -2.30 8.25
C LEU A 151 12.40 -1.86 9.30
N ALA A 152 12.01 -0.96 10.22
CA ALA A 152 12.86 -0.47 11.29
C ALA A 152 13.33 -1.61 12.21
N ARG A 153 12.40 -2.48 12.62
CA ARG A 153 12.71 -3.66 13.43
C ARG A 153 13.73 -4.59 12.74
N ASP A 154 13.50 -4.90 11.45
CA ASP A 154 14.32 -5.86 10.72
C ASP A 154 15.72 -5.32 10.40
N ARG A 155 15.90 -4.00 10.40
CA ARG A 155 17.16 -3.32 10.09
C ARG A 155 17.84 -2.65 11.30
N ASN A 156 17.23 -2.70 12.48
CA ASN A 156 17.66 -1.99 13.69
C ASN A 156 17.86 -0.47 13.46
N LEU A 157 16.89 0.16 12.78
CA LEU A 157 16.87 1.59 12.47
C LEU A 157 16.20 2.40 13.60
#